data_7bd2b5be37a3963fbb533634ea007bea
#
_entry.id   7bd2b5be37a3963fbb533634ea007bea
#
_cell.length_a   1.000
_cell.length_b   1.000
_cell.length_c   1.000
_cell.angle_alpha   90.00
_cell.angle_beta   90.00
_cell.angle_gamma   90.00
#
_symmetry.space_group_name_H-M   'P 1'
#
loop_
_entity.id
_entity.type
_entity.pdbx_description
1 polymer ?
#
loop_
_entity_poly.entity_id
_entity_poly.type
_entity_poly.pdbx_seq_one_letter_code
_entity_poly.pdbx_strand_id
1 'polypeptide(L)'
;MFEGYEELNTQDVERMQEVIRTLLAQTFLPERKYDKKYGRMMPDRMYDFSDRHLEFLTEYFAVAGIKLRQDTELGIIYLEGADGIGEKLPKLATIYLLLLKLIYDEKMAAVSSSVNVITTFGELNGKAGEFRLIKGPSMTEIKRAFAILKKYQMVEFLDVFDEQLENTRIMIYPCINLVLMREDVNGLLGSFSDEVKDNEVDGQENLEWSSEETLSENDMTDEESDLEPEEMNVDEEGETEDGTDESGI
;
A
#
# COMPACT_ATOMS: atom_id res chain seq x y z
N MET A 1 -4.50 -2.10 32.27
CA MET A 1 -3.16 -1.82 31.74
C MET A 1 -2.90 -2.93 30.73
N PHE A 2 -2.47 -2.61 29.53
CA PHE A 2 -2.30 -3.62 28.50
C PHE A 2 -1.15 -4.55 28.86
N GLU A 3 -1.37 -5.85 28.79
CA GLU A 3 -0.37 -6.86 29.13
C GLU A 3 0.81 -6.75 28.14
N GLY A 4 2.05 -6.75 28.66
CA GLY A 4 3.27 -6.62 27.83
C GLY A 4 3.72 -5.19 27.48
N TYR A 5 2.92 -4.14 27.72
CA TYR A 5 3.39 -2.76 27.43
C TYR A 5 4.51 -2.29 28.34
N GLU A 6 4.48 -2.71 29.60
CA GLU A 6 5.50 -2.35 30.62
C GLU A 6 6.87 -3.03 30.35
N GLU A 7 6.86 -4.09 29.54
CA GLU A 7 8.07 -4.84 29.19
C GLU A 7 8.77 -4.26 27.94
N LEU A 8 8.11 -3.34 27.22
CA LEU A 8 8.69 -2.72 26.03
C LEU A 8 9.79 -1.72 26.42
N ASN A 9 10.92 -1.79 25.72
CA ASN A 9 11.92 -0.74 25.81
C ASN A 9 11.46 0.54 25.07
N THR A 10 12.15 1.65 25.26
CA THR A 10 11.79 2.95 24.69
C THR A 10 11.66 2.91 23.15
N GLN A 11 12.56 2.20 22.47
CA GLN A 11 12.55 2.08 21.02
C GLN A 11 11.34 1.25 20.52
N ASP A 12 10.97 0.20 21.24
CA ASP A 12 9.80 -0.61 20.89
C ASP A 12 8.49 0.16 21.15
N VAL A 13 8.45 1.02 22.16
CA VAL A 13 7.32 1.93 22.41
C VAL A 13 7.14 2.90 21.23
N GLU A 14 8.23 3.53 20.77
CA GLU A 14 8.18 4.43 19.62
C GLU A 14 7.70 3.71 18.36
N ARG A 15 8.23 2.51 18.09
CA ARG A 15 7.81 1.68 16.96
C ARG A 15 6.36 1.22 17.09
N MET A 16 5.89 0.88 18.27
CA MET A 16 4.49 0.55 18.52
C MET A 16 3.56 1.72 18.17
N GLN A 17 3.93 2.93 18.60
CA GLN A 17 3.18 4.14 18.26
C GLN A 17 3.16 4.42 16.75
N GLU A 18 4.27 4.18 16.07
CA GLU A 18 4.38 4.31 14.63
C GLU A 18 3.47 3.32 13.91
N VAL A 19 3.49 2.05 14.30
CA VAL A 19 2.59 1.00 13.77
C VAL A 19 1.12 1.37 13.96
N ILE A 20 0.73 1.82 15.14
CA ILE A 20 -0.64 2.24 15.42
C ILE A 20 -1.06 3.39 14.50
N ARG A 21 -0.22 4.44 14.38
CA ARG A 21 -0.51 5.57 13.47
C ARG A 21 -0.61 5.11 12.03
N THR A 22 0.29 4.24 11.59
CA THR A 22 0.31 3.69 10.24
C THR A 22 -0.97 2.90 9.94
N LEU A 23 -1.39 2.00 10.81
CA LEU A 23 -2.62 1.22 10.63
C LEU A 23 -3.86 2.12 10.58
N LEU A 24 -3.93 3.16 11.43
CA LEU A 24 -5.04 4.13 11.39
C LEU A 24 -5.06 4.96 10.10
N ALA A 25 -3.89 5.26 9.53
CA ALA A 25 -3.78 6.09 8.32
C ALA A 25 -4.04 5.29 7.03
N GLN A 26 -3.56 4.05 6.94
CA GLN A 26 -3.58 3.27 5.69
C GLN A 26 -4.33 1.94 5.77
N THR A 27 -4.87 1.57 6.92
CA THR A 27 -5.72 0.38 7.15
C THR A 27 -5.01 -0.96 6.98
N PHE A 28 -4.15 -1.12 5.96
CA PHE A 28 -3.50 -2.37 5.59
C PHE A 28 -1.99 -2.29 5.80
N LEU A 29 -1.42 -3.37 6.33
CA LEU A 29 0.01 -3.54 6.53
C LEU A 29 0.44 -4.87 5.89
N PRO A 30 0.94 -4.86 4.65
CA PRO A 30 1.39 -6.08 3.97
C PRO A 30 2.75 -6.54 4.52
N GLU A 31 2.95 -7.87 4.57
CA GLU A 31 4.20 -8.51 4.98
C GLU A 31 5.38 -8.09 4.10
N ARG A 32 5.11 -7.85 2.82
CA ARG A 32 6.15 -7.48 1.84
C ARG A 32 5.70 -6.29 1.03
N LYS A 33 6.62 -5.34 0.82
CA LYS A 33 6.43 -4.17 -0.04
C LYS A 33 7.47 -4.16 -1.14
N TYR A 34 7.10 -3.56 -2.27
CA TYR A 34 8.06 -3.36 -3.36
C TYR A 34 9.03 -2.24 -3.01
N ASP A 35 10.30 -2.57 -3.04
CA ASP A 35 11.38 -1.63 -2.84
C ASP A 35 11.91 -1.17 -4.20
N LYS A 36 11.73 0.11 -4.51
CA LYS A 36 12.16 0.71 -5.78
C LYS A 36 13.69 0.68 -5.94
N LYS A 37 14.45 0.84 -4.85
CA LYS A 37 15.90 0.84 -4.87
C LYS A 37 16.47 -0.53 -5.26
N TYR A 38 15.85 -1.59 -4.78
CA TYR A 38 16.30 -2.96 -5.06
C TYR A 38 15.50 -3.63 -6.19
N GLY A 39 14.44 -3.01 -6.69
CA GLY A 39 13.59 -3.54 -7.76
C GLY A 39 12.90 -4.86 -7.41
N ARG A 40 12.64 -5.14 -6.13
CA ARG A 40 12.08 -6.40 -5.64
C ARG A 40 11.22 -6.22 -4.41
N MET A 41 10.43 -7.25 -4.10
CA MET A 41 9.66 -7.34 -2.87
C MET A 41 10.59 -7.56 -1.68
N MET A 42 10.47 -6.71 -0.67
CA MET A 42 11.22 -6.80 0.60
C MET A 42 10.25 -7.01 1.77
N PRO A 43 10.67 -7.75 2.82
CA PRO A 43 9.90 -7.84 4.05
C PRO A 43 9.70 -6.45 4.67
N ASP A 44 8.49 -6.21 5.19
CA ASP A 44 8.17 -4.97 5.89
C ASP A 44 8.46 -5.11 7.39
N ARG A 45 9.35 -4.28 7.91
CA ARG A 45 9.73 -4.32 9.34
C ARG A 45 8.57 -3.98 10.27
N MET A 46 7.62 -3.17 9.81
CA MET A 46 6.44 -2.86 10.61
C MET A 46 5.52 -4.06 10.71
N TYR A 47 5.36 -4.84 9.62
CA TYR A 47 4.61 -6.08 9.66
C TYR A 47 5.24 -7.07 10.66
N ASP A 48 6.55 -7.31 10.54
CA ASP A 48 7.28 -8.23 11.44
C ASP A 48 7.16 -7.81 12.91
N PHE A 49 7.19 -6.50 13.18
CA PHE A 49 6.99 -5.98 14.52
C PHE A 49 5.54 -6.18 14.98
N SER A 50 4.58 -5.88 14.13
CA SER A 50 3.15 -6.03 14.43
C SER A 50 2.75 -7.47 14.66
N ASP A 51 3.31 -8.41 13.90
CA ASP A 51 3.07 -9.84 14.05
C ASP A 51 3.54 -10.35 15.43
N ARG A 52 4.73 -9.92 15.89
CA ARG A 52 5.24 -10.26 17.22
C ARG A 52 4.44 -9.66 18.37
N HIS A 53 3.77 -8.54 18.15
CA HIS A 53 2.98 -7.83 19.15
C HIS A 53 1.47 -7.82 18.83
N LEU A 54 1.01 -8.84 18.09
CA LEU A 54 -0.34 -8.90 17.55
C LEU A 54 -1.40 -8.89 18.65
N GLU A 55 -1.16 -9.58 19.75
CA GLU A 55 -2.08 -9.65 20.88
C GLU A 55 -2.28 -8.27 21.52
N PHE A 56 -1.19 -7.57 21.83
CA PHE A 56 -1.25 -6.20 22.35
C PHE A 56 -2.01 -5.26 21.40
N LEU A 57 -1.69 -5.29 20.09
CA LEU A 57 -2.35 -4.45 19.11
C LEU A 57 -3.85 -4.77 19.00
N THR A 58 -4.22 -6.05 19.10
CA THR A 58 -5.61 -6.49 19.07
C THR A 58 -6.40 -5.93 20.26
N GLU A 59 -5.82 -6.00 21.47
CA GLU A 59 -6.44 -5.43 22.66
C GLU A 59 -6.54 -3.90 22.58
N TYR A 60 -5.47 -3.25 22.11
CA TYR A 60 -5.44 -1.79 21.94
C TYR A 60 -6.57 -1.31 21.03
N PHE A 61 -6.68 -1.89 19.83
CA PHE A 61 -7.72 -1.51 18.88
C PHE A 61 -9.13 -1.89 19.35
N ALA A 62 -9.28 -2.98 20.10
CA ALA A 62 -10.56 -3.40 20.66
C ALA A 62 -11.15 -2.34 21.62
N VAL A 63 -10.33 -1.60 22.36
CA VAL A 63 -10.78 -0.48 23.23
C VAL A 63 -11.44 0.62 22.41
N ALA A 64 -10.98 0.86 21.19
CA ALA A 64 -11.57 1.81 20.25
C ALA A 64 -12.77 1.23 19.46
N GLY A 65 -13.16 -0.03 19.72
CA GLY A 65 -14.19 -0.73 18.96
C GLY A 65 -13.75 -1.19 17.55
N ILE A 66 -12.45 -1.16 17.29
CA ILE A 66 -11.84 -1.52 16.03
C ILE A 66 -11.34 -2.96 16.12
N LYS A 67 -11.55 -3.75 15.08
CA LYS A 67 -11.01 -5.12 15.02
C LYS A 67 -9.72 -5.11 14.23
N LEU A 68 -8.63 -5.56 14.85
CA LEU A 68 -7.41 -5.92 14.15
C LEU A 68 -7.53 -7.36 13.66
N ARG A 69 -7.18 -7.60 12.41
CA ARG A 69 -7.18 -8.91 11.76
C ARG A 69 -5.83 -9.20 11.14
N GLN A 70 -5.51 -10.47 11.05
CA GLN A 70 -4.37 -10.96 10.29
C GLN A 70 -4.87 -12.03 9.32
N ASP A 71 -4.53 -11.87 8.04
CA ASP A 71 -4.65 -12.90 7.01
C ASP A 71 -3.24 -13.42 6.70
N THR A 72 -2.94 -14.62 7.17
CA THR A 72 -1.61 -15.23 7.00
C THR A 72 -1.38 -15.80 5.61
N GLU A 73 -2.45 -16.11 4.84
CA GLU A 73 -2.34 -16.59 3.48
C GLU A 73 -1.99 -15.44 2.52
N LEU A 74 -2.59 -14.27 2.75
CA LEU A 74 -2.29 -13.07 1.99
C LEU A 74 -1.10 -12.29 2.53
N GLY A 75 -0.65 -12.59 3.77
CA GLY A 75 0.42 -11.88 4.47
C GLY A 75 0.02 -10.43 4.78
N ILE A 76 -1.14 -10.21 5.40
CA ILE A 76 -1.65 -8.86 5.65
C ILE A 76 -2.19 -8.76 7.08
N ILE A 77 -1.78 -7.71 7.80
CA ILE A 77 -2.45 -7.25 9.02
C ILE A 77 -3.30 -6.03 8.66
N TYR A 78 -4.55 -5.97 9.14
CA TYR A 78 -5.46 -4.90 8.74
C TYR A 78 -6.51 -4.58 9.81
N LEU A 79 -7.07 -3.38 9.73
CA LEU A 79 -8.18 -2.94 10.55
C LEU A 79 -9.50 -3.26 9.83
N GLU A 80 -10.43 -3.93 10.54
CA GLU A 80 -11.76 -4.26 10.04
C GLU A 80 -12.81 -3.39 10.73
N GLY A 81 -13.61 -2.71 9.94
CA GLY A 81 -14.97 -2.29 10.24
C GLY A 81 -15.20 -1.50 11.51
N ALA A 82 -14.64 -0.30 11.62
CA ALA A 82 -15.27 0.71 12.46
C ALA A 82 -15.80 1.83 11.58
N ASP A 83 -17.04 2.28 11.85
CA ASP A 83 -17.56 3.51 11.28
C ASP A 83 -16.56 4.64 11.56
N GLY A 84 -16.07 5.30 10.53
CA GLY A 84 -15.11 6.38 10.64
C GLY A 84 -13.64 6.02 10.43
N ILE A 85 -13.30 4.76 10.14
CA ILE A 85 -11.97 4.39 9.65
C ILE A 85 -12.01 4.32 8.12
N GLY A 86 -11.05 5.00 7.51
CA GLY A 86 -10.96 5.11 6.07
C GLY A 86 -11.68 6.34 5.52
N GLU A 87 -11.39 6.64 4.27
CA GLU A 87 -11.98 7.76 3.53
C GLU A 87 -12.98 7.23 2.51
N LYS A 88 -14.00 8.03 2.20
CA LYS A 88 -14.86 7.74 1.08
C LYS A 88 -14.07 7.89 -0.21
N LEU A 89 -13.95 6.82 -0.97
CA LEU A 89 -13.21 6.85 -2.23
C LEU A 89 -13.93 7.75 -3.25
N PRO A 90 -13.20 8.65 -3.95
CA PRO A 90 -13.71 9.34 -5.12
C PRO A 90 -14.16 8.34 -6.20
N LYS A 91 -15.16 8.73 -7.02
CA LYS A 91 -15.72 7.86 -8.07
C LYS A 91 -14.64 7.25 -8.97
N LEU A 92 -13.68 8.06 -9.43
CA LEU A 92 -12.58 7.59 -10.28
C LEU A 92 -11.68 6.56 -9.57
N ALA A 93 -11.34 6.79 -8.30
CA ALA A 93 -10.57 5.83 -7.51
C ALA A 93 -11.33 4.52 -7.31
N THR A 94 -12.65 4.59 -7.07
CA THR A 94 -13.51 3.40 -6.96
C THR A 94 -13.52 2.61 -8.26
N ILE A 95 -13.68 3.27 -9.41
CA ILE A 95 -13.66 2.62 -10.73
C ILE A 95 -12.30 1.93 -10.95
N TYR A 96 -11.19 2.62 -10.70
CA TYR A 96 -9.87 2.01 -10.84
C TYR A 96 -9.68 0.84 -9.88
N LEU A 97 -10.16 0.92 -8.63
CA LEU A 97 -10.11 -0.18 -7.68
C LEU A 97 -10.84 -1.42 -8.19
N LEU A 98 -12.05 -1.25 -8.73
CA LEU A 98 -12.84 -2.36 -9.30
C LEU A 98 -12.16 -2.98 -10.52
N LEU A 99 -11.61 -2.16 -11.42
CA LEU A 99 -10.87 -2.64 -12.59
C LEU A 99 -9.59 -3.38 -12.22
N LEU A 100 -8.85 -2.85 -11.24
CA LEU A 100 -7.64 -3.52 -10.71
C LEU A 100 -7.98 -4.84 -10.06
N LYS A 101 -9.11 -4.93 -9.34
CA LYS A 101 -9.59 -6.19 -8.77
C LYS A 101 -9.94 -7.20 -9.85
N LEU A 102 -10.62 -6.78 -10.91
CA LEU A 102 -10.93 -7.64 -12.04
C LEU A 102 -9.65 -8.20 -12.70
N ILE A 103 -8.66 -7.32 -12.96
CA ILE A 103 -7.37 -7.73 -13.53
C ILE A 103 -6.63 -8.68 -12.57
N TYR A 104 -6.67 -8.38 -11.27
CA TYR A 104 -6.05 -9.23 -10.25
C TYR A 104 -6.64 -10.65 -10.31
N ASP A 105 -7.97 -10.78 -10.31
CA ASP A 105 -8.65 -12.08 -10.33
C ASP A 105 -8.37 -12.86 -11.62
N GLU A 106 -8.40 -12.20 -12.79
CA GLU A 106 -8.07 -12.81 -14.08
C GLU A 106 -6.64 -13.35 -14.08
N LYS A 107 -5.67 -12.57 -13.59
CA LYS A 107 -4.25 -12.99 -13.55
C LYS A 107 -4.00 -14.08 -12.52
N MET A 108 -4.64 -14.02 -11.36
CA MET A 108 -4.55 -15.08 -10.36
C MET A 108 -5.16 -16.39 -10.84
N ALA A 109 -6.25 -16.35 -11.59
CA ALA A 109 -6.84 -17.54 -12.20
C ALA A 109 -5.93 -18.18 -13.28
N ALA A 110 -5.11 -17.36 -13.95
CA ALA A 110 -4.18 -17.82 -14.98
C ALA A 110 -2.85 -18.36 -14.43
N VAL A 111 -2.41 -17.91 -13.24
CA VAL A 111 -1.09 -18.20 -12.66
C VAL A 111 -1.24 -18.70 -11.22
N SER A 112 -0.99 -19.97 -11.00
CA SER A 112 -1.24 -20.63 -9.69
C SER A 112 -0.25 -20.28 -8.56
N SER A 113 0.70 -19.37 -8.71
CA SER A 113 1.81 -19.26 -7.75
C SER A 113 2.25 -17.86 -7.33
N SER A 114 1.66 -16.77 -7.83
CA SER A 114 2.08 -15.41 -7.46
C SER A 114 1.00 -14.66 -6.71
N VAL A 115 1.29 -14.22 -5.50
CA VAL A 115 0.39 -13.39 -4.68
C VAL A 115 0.36 -11.93 -5.19
N ASN A 116 1.45 -11.47 -5.83
CA ASN A 116 1.57 -10.12 -6.36
C ASN A 116 1.38 -10.14 -7.88
N VAL A 117 0.42 -9.36 -8.34
CA VAL A 117 0.05 -9.26 -9.75
C VAL A 117 0.57 -7.95 -10.32
N ILE A 118 1.21 -8.00 -11.48
CA ILE A 118 1.67 -6.81 -12.20
C ILE A 118 0.76 -6.59 -13.41
N THR A 119 0.30 -5.35 -13.58
CA THR A 119 -0.43 -4.88 -14.75
C THR A 119 0.25 -3.65 -15.34
N THR A 120 -0.25 -3.13 -16.46
CA THR A 120 0.15 -1.84 -17.01
C THR A 120 -1.02 -0.88 -17.01
N PHE A 121 -0.71 0.42 -17.04
CA PHE A 121 -1.76 1.42 -17.13
C PHE A 121 -2.55 1.29 -18.46
N GLY A 122 -1.91 0.87 -19.54
CA GLY A 122 -2.56 0.57 -20.81
C GLY A 122 -3.56 -0.58 -20.72
N GLU A 123 -3.23 -1.68 -20.03
CA GLU A 123 -4.15 -2.78 -19.76
C GLU A 123 -5.36 -2.31 -18.94
N LEU A 124 -5.11 -1.49 -17.91
CA LEU A 124 -6.16 -0.91 -17.08
C LEU A 124 -7.10 0.00 -17.87
N ASN A 125 -6.56 0.87 -18.74
CA ASN A 125 -7.35 1.72 -19.62
C ASN A 125 -8.13 0.92 -20.68
N GLY A 126 -7.54 -0.15 -21.20
CA GLY A 126 -8.22 -1.10 -22.09
C GLY A 126 -9.48 -1.66 -21.44
N LYS A 127 -9.34 -2.14 -20.19
CA LYS A 127 -10.48 -2.63 -19.40
C LYS A 127 -11.51 -1.52 -19.12
N ALA A 128 -11.07 -0.30 -18.78
CA ALA A 128 -11.98 0.84 -18.60
C ALA A 128 -12.78 1.14 -19.86
N GLY A 129 -12.16 0.99 -21.03
CA GLY A 129 -12.80 1.15 -22.35
C GLY A 129 -13.86 0.09 -22.63
N GLU A 130 -13.63 -1.18 -22.25
CA GLU A 130 -14.60 -2.27 -22.39
C GLU A 130 -15.93 -1.95 -21.68
N PHE A 131 -15.85 -1.37 -20.50
CA PHE A 131 -17.01 -1.00 -19.68
C PHE A 131 -17.54 0.42 -19.96
N ARG A 132 -16.87 1.21 -20.81
CA ARG A 132 -17.20 2.62 -21.10
C ARG A 132 -17.29 3.51 -19.86
N LEU A 133 -16.48 3.25 -18.86
CA LEU A 133 -16.59 3.84 -17.51
C LEU A 133 -15.95 5.21 -17.38
N ILE A 134 -14.98 5.53 -18.23
CA ILE A 134 -14.10 6.69 -18.04
C ILE A 134 -14.06 7.50 -19.32
N LYS A 135 -14.40 8.78 -19.21
CA LYS A 135 -14.34 9.77 -20.31
C LYS A 135 -13.12 10.67 -20.11
N GLY A 136 -11.94 10.21 -20.53
CA GLY A 136 -10.73 11.03 -20.61
C GLY A 136 -10.40 11.83 -19.35
N PRO A 137 -10.12 11.19 -18.21
CA PRO A 137 -9.77 11.89 -16.98
C PRO A 137 -8.47 12.67 -17.19
N SER A 138 -8.36 13.82 -16.56
CA SER A 138 -7.13 14.59 -16.56
C SER A 138 -6.02 13.85 -15.83
N MET A 139 -4.76 14.15 -16.14
CA MET A 139 -3.60 13.59 -15.45
C MET A 139 -3.65 13.82 -13.93
N THR A 140 -4.15 14.99 -13.52
CA THR A 140 -4.29 15.33 -12.09
C THR A 140 -5.30 14.44 -11.39
N GLU A 141 -6.45 14.16 -12.01
CA GLU A 141 -7.45 13.25 -11.45
C GLU A 141 -6.93 11.83 -11.33
N ILE A 142 -6.21 11.35 -12.35
CA ILE A 142 -5.55 10.05 -12.31
C ILE A 142 -4.56 9.97 -11.15
N LYS A 143 -3.67 10.97 -11.03
CA LYS A 143 -2.69 11.03 -9.93
C LYS A 143 -3.36 11.01 -8.56
N ARG A 144 -4.43 11.79 -8.35
CA ARG A 144 -5.19 11.81 -7.10
C ARG A 144 -5.82 10.45 -6.79
N ALA A 145 -6.45 9.81 -7.79
CA ALA A 145 -7.05 8.49 -7.61
C ALA A 145 -6.01 7.45 -7.19
N PHE A 146 -4.88 7.43 -7.87
CA PHE A 146 -3.80 6.47 -7.55
C PHE A 146 -3.06 6.81 -6.24
N ALA A 147 -2.93 8.06 -5.85
CA ALA A 147 -2.37 8.44 -4.55
C ALA A 147 -3.19 7.82 -3.40
N ILE A 148 -4.53 7.85 -3.49
CA ILE A 148 -5.40 7.21 -2.51
C ILE A 148 -5.22 5.68 -2.53
N LEU A 149 -5.21 5.05 -3.70
CA LEU A 149 -5.02 3.60 -3.80
C LEU A 149 -3.65 3.15 -3.27
N LYS A 150 -2.61 3.96 -3.50
CA LYS A 150 -1.28 3.73 -2.96
C LYS A 150 -1.25 3.90 -1.44
N LYS A 151 -1.88 4.96 -0.91
CA LYS A 151 -2.02 5.20 0.54
C LYS A 151 -2.57 3.97 1.26
N TYR A 152 -3.62 3.36 0.70
CA TYR A 152 -4.24 2.17 1.26
C TYR A 152 -3.56 0.85 0.84
N GLN A 153 -2.33 0.90 0.34
CA GLN A 153 -1.55 -0.29 -0.02
C GLN A 153 -2.25 -1.22 -1.03
N MET A 154 -3.06 -0.65 -1.93
CA MET A 154 -3.71 -1.43 -3.00
C MET A 154 -2.78 -1.62 -4.18
N VAL A 155 -1.96 -0.61 -4.46
CA VAL A 155 -1.05 -0.58 -5.61
C VAL A 155 0.29 0.05 -5.28
N GLU A 156 1.32 -0.28 -6.09
CA GLU A 156 2.59 0.42 -6.16
C GLU A 156 3.02 0.58 -7.61
N PHE A 157 3.55 1.75 -7.97
CA PHE A 157 4.15 1.96 -9.28
C PHE A 157 5.57 1.41 -9.31
N LEU A 158 5.85 0.56 -10.28
CA LEU A 158 7.19 0.00 -10.49
C LEU A 158 8.08 0.96 -11.28
N ASP A 159 7.47 1.79 -12.09
CA ASP A 159 8.12 2.78 -12.94
C ASP A 159 7.76 4.20 -12.50
N VAL A 160 8.49 5.19 -13.03
CA VAL A 160 8.16 6.60 -12.80
C VAL A 160 6.83 6.92 -13.46
N PHE A 161 5.99 7.64 -12.75
CA PHE A 161 4.68 8.07 -13.25
C PHE A 161 4.86 9.32 -14.11
N ASP A 162 5.05 9.13 -15.42
CA ASP A 162 5.31 10.18 -16.39
C ASP A 162 4.19 10.33 -17.44
N GLU A 163 4.44 11.13 -18.49
CA GLU A 163 3.47 11.40 -19.56
C GLU A 163 3.17 10.17 -20.44
N GLN A 164 4.03 9.15 -20.46
CA GLN A 164 3.83 7.90 -21.21
C GLN A 164 3.20 6.81 -20.35
N LEU A 165 2.06 7.11 -19.76
CA LEU A 165 1.41 6.25 -18.78
C LEU A 165 1.13 4.81 -19.26
N GLU A 166 0.87 4.59 -20.55
CA GLU A 166 0.40 3.29 -21.05
C GLU A 166 1.33 2.13 -20.69
N ASN A 167 2.63 2.38 -20.68
CA ASN A 167 3.64 1.37 -20.36
C ASN A 167 4.00 1.31 -18.87
N THR A 168 3.48 2.25 -18.06
CA THR A 168 3.76 2.29 -16.62
C THR A 168 3.23 1.04 -15.95
N ARG A 169 4.14 0.29 -15.32
CA ARG A 169 3.80 -0.94 -14.62
C ARG A 169 3.30 -0.64 -13.22
N ILE A 170 2.24 -1.34 -12.87
CA ILE A 170 1.54 -1.22 -11.59
C ILE A 170 1.54 -2.59 -10.94
N MET A 171 2.06 -2.69 -9.73
CA MET A 171 1.90 -3.85 -8.88
C MET A 171 0.58 -3.72 -8.12
N ILE A 172 -0.22 -4.77 -8.12
CA ILE A 172 -1.45 -4.86 -7.35
C ILE A 172 -1.18 -5.72 -6.13
N TYR A 173 -1.35 -5.16 -4.95
CA TYR A 173 -1.17 -5.90 -3.70
C TYR A 173 -2.40 -6.74 -3.34
N PRO A 174 -2.21 -7.85 -2.62
CA PRO A 174 -3.32 -8.74 -2.23
C PRO A 174 -4.34 -8.08 -1.29
N CYS A 175 -4.03 -6.91 -0.71
CA CYS A 175 -4.97 -6.09 0.07
C CYS A 175 -6.30 -5.83 -0.67
N ILE A 176 -6.25 -5.78 -2.01
CA ILE A 176 -7.44 -5.57 -2.85
C ILE A 176 -8.52 -6.65 -2.62
N ASN A 177 -8.13 -7.87 -2.26
CA ASN A 177 -9.07 -8.96 -1.96
C ASN A 177 -9.84 -8.74 -0.67
N LEU A 178 -9.24 -8.03 0.29
CA LEU A 178 -9.87 -7.77 1.59
C LEU A 178 -10.92 -6.66 1.48
N VAL A 179 -10.78 -5.75 0.53
CA VAL A 179 -11.74 -4.66 0.29
C VAL A 179 -12.96 -5.15 -0.46
N LEU A 180 -12.80 -6.05 -1.42
CA LEU A 180 -13.84 -6.45 -2.38
C LEU A 180 -14.19 -7.95 -2.32
N MET A 181 -13.96 -8.61 -1.17
CA MET A 181 -14.13 -10.06 -1.02
C MET A 181 -15.54 -10.60 -1.34
N ARG A 182 -16.57 -9.79 -1.17
CA ARG A 182 -17.99 -10.22 -1.26
C ARG A 182 -18.77 -9.50 -2.35
N GLU A 183 -18.11 -8.65 -3.08
CA GLU A 183 -18.78 -7.81 -4.08
C GLU A 183 -18.72 -8.48 -5.45
N ASP A 184 -19.83 -8.44 -6.15
CA ASP A 184 -19.85 -8.74 -7.58
C ASP A 184 -19.25 -7.56 -8.35
N VAL A 185 -17.93 -7.63 -8.60
CA VAL A 185 -17.16 -6.58 -9.29
C VAL A 185 -17.76 -6.26 -10.66
N ASN A 186 -18.20 -7.28 -11.41
CA ASN A 186 -18.80 -7.08 -12.73
C ASN A 186 -20.16 -6.38 -12.64
N GLY A 187 -20.98 -6.75 -11.64
CA GLY A 187 -22.26 -6.09 -11.38
C GLY A 187 -22.07 -4.62 -10.99
N LEU A 188 -21.10 -4.32 -10.13
CA LEU A 188 -20.76 -2.93 -9.76
C LEU A 188 -20.24 -2.13 -10.95
N LEU A 189 -19.34 -2.68 -11.76
CA LEU A 189 -18.87 -2.02 -12.98
C LEU A 189 -20.00 -1.79 -13.97
N GLY A 190 -20.94 -2.73 -14.09
CA GLY A 190 -22.16 -2.59 -14.90
C GLY A 190 -23.04 -1.42 -14.44
N SER A 191 -23.26 -1.28 -13.13
CA SER A 191 -24.07 -0.18 -12.59
C SER A 191 -23.46 1.20 -12.87
N PHE A 192 -22.14 1.34 -12.75
CA PHE A 192 -21.44 2.57 -13.15
C PHE A 192 -21.55 2.86 -14.65
N SER A 193 -21.57 1.82 -15.51
CA SER A 193 -21.77 1.98 -16.96
C SER A 193 -23.17 2.48 -17.30
N ASP A 194 -24.19 2.03 -16.59
CA ASP A 194 -25.57 2.45 -16.81
C ASP A 194 -25.80 3.89 -16.34
N GLU A 195 -25.24 4.32 -15.21
CA GLU A 195 -25.25 5.72 -14.79
C GLU A 195 -24.62 6.66 -15.84
N VAL A 196 -23.58 6.23 -16.55
CA VAL A 196 -22.94 7.02 -17.60
C VAL A 196 -23.88 7.18 -18.81
N LYS A 197 -24.68 6.15 -19.16
CA LYS A 197 -25.64 6.20 -20.26
C LYS A 197 -26.83 7.09 -19.94
N ASP A 198 -27.36 7.02 -18.71
CA ASP A 198 -28.50 7.84 -18.29
C ASP A 198 -28.16 9.33 -18.28
N ASN A 199 -26.93 9.69 -17.88
CA ASN A 199 -26.44 11.07 -17.94
C ASN A 199 -26.15 11.57 -19.38
N GLU A 200 -26.06 10.67 -20.38
CA GLU A 200 -25.98 11.07 -21.83
C GLU A 200 -27.33 11.38 -22.43
N VAL A 201 -28.42 10.85 -21.88
CA VAL A 201 -29.79 11.05 -22.36
C VAL A 201 -30.39 12.35 -21.83
N ASP A 202 -30.05 12.73 -20.60
CA ASP A 202 -30.43 14.02 -20.01
C ASP A 202 -29.31 15.05 -20.26
N GLY A 203 -29.30 15.62 -21.46
CA GLY A 203 -28.34 16.65 -21.84
C GLY A 203 -28.29 17.79 -20.84
N GLN A 204 -27.08 18.07 -20.30
CA GLN A 204 -26.70 19.17 -19.43
C GLN A 204 -27.04 19.02 -17.92
N GLU A 205 -26.16 18.40 -17.20
CA GLU A 205 -25.74 18.97 -15.93
C GLU A 205 -24.22 18.76 -15.77
N ASN A 206 -23.51 19.89 -15.85
CA ASN A 206 -22.16 20.03 -15.36
C ASN A 206 -22.17 19.61 -13.89
N LEU A 207 -21.72 18.41 -13.59
CA LEU A 207 -21.30 18.06 -12.25
C LEU A 207 -20.05 18.89 -11.97
N GLU A 208 -20.27 20.13 -11.53
CA GLU A 208 -19.24 20.89 -10.82
C GLU A 208 -18.82 20.07 -9.61
N TRP A 209 -17.70 19.40 -9.79
CA TRP A 209 -16.98 18.75 -8.72
C TRP A 209 -16.54 19.83 -7.74
N SER A 210 -17.16 19.89 -6.56
CA SER A 210 -16.74 20.78 -5.49
C SER A 210 -15.29 20.49 -5.13
N SER A 211 -14.42 21.31 -5.70
CA SER A 211 -12.99 21.35 -5.42
C SER A 211 -12.77 22.13 -4.12
N GLU A 212 -13.02 21.52 -2.98
CA GLU A 212 -12.58 22.04 -1.68
C GLU A 212 -12.16 20.89 -0.76
N GLU A 213 -10.99 20.36 -1.05
CA GLU A 213 -10.05 19.86 -0.05
C GLU A 213 -8.68 19.83 -0.71
N THR A 214 -7.92 20.88 -0.43
CA THR A 214 -6.53 21.02 -0.82
C THR A 214 -5.68 20.02 -0.03
N LEU A 215 -5.44 18.86 -0.64
CA LEU A 215 -4.26 18.08 -0.26
C LEU A 215 -3.04 18.87 -0.72
N SER A 216 -2.17 19.25 0.21
CA SER A 216 -0.97 20.02 -0.07
C SER A 216 -0.11 19.28 -1.10
N GLU A 217 0.45 20.02 -2.06
CA GLU A 217 1.32 19.51 -3.12
C GLU A 217 2.60 18.83 -2.60
N ASN A 218 2.81 18.81 -1.29
CA ASN A 218 4.01 18.25 -0.64
C ASN A 218 4.00 16.74 -0.41
N ASP A 219 2.88 16.02 -0.63
CA ASP A 219 2.82 14.58 -0.38
C ASP A 219 3.33 13.72 -1.55
N MET A 220 3.79 14.33 -2.64
CA MET A 220 4.30 13.61 -3.81
C MET A 220 5.81 13.72 -4.01
N THR A 221 6.53 14.40 -3.12
CA THR A 221 7.99 14.31 -3.08
C THR A 221 8.35 13.08 -2.26
N ASP A 222 9.03 12.12 -2.89
CA ASP A 222 9.72 11.04 -2.20
C ASP A 222 10.59 11.68 -1.11
N GLU A 223 10.17 11.64 0.15
CA GLU A 223 11.09 11.85 1.26
C GLU A 223 12.08 10.71 1.24
N GLU A 224 13.16 10.91 0.50
CA GLU A 224 14.40 10.20 0.74
C GLU A 224 14.83 10.53 2.18
N SER A 225 14.41 9.69 3.12
CA SER A 225 15.08 9.67 4.40
C SER A 225 16.47 9.09 4.18
N ASP A 226 17.43 10.00 3.98
CA ASP A 226 18.86 9.73 4.10
C ASP A 226 19.15 9.27 5.55
N LEU A 227 18.92 8.00 5.80
CA LEU A 227 19.58 7.30 6.88
C LEU A 227 20.89 6.78 6.29
N GLU A 228 21.94 7.57 6.45
CA GLU A 228 23.30 7.11 6.24
C GLU A 228 23.53 5.81 7.04
N PRO A 229 24.13 4.79 6.45
CA PRO A 229 24.52 3.60 7.21
C PRO A 229 25.62 4.03 8.19
N GLU A 230 25.38 3.86 9.49
CA GLU A 230 26.44 3.93 10.51
C GLU A 230 27.54 2.97 10.08
N GLU A 231 28.68 3.56 9.74
CA GLU A 231 29.94 2.83 9.55
C GLU A 231 30.28 2.13 10.86
N MET A 232 30.19 0.82 10.87
CA MET A 232 30.71 -0.02 11.92
C MET A 232 32.23 0.11 11.88
N ASN A 233 32.79 0.97 12.72
CA ASN A 233 34.22 0.98 13.03
C ASN A 233 34.59 -0.39 13.60
N VAL A 234 35.27 -1.16 12.79
CA VAL A 234 36.01 -2.33 13.26
C VAL A 234 37.34 -1.80 13.76
N ASP A 235 37.46 -1.69 15.07
CA ASP A 235 38.74 -1.44 15.72
C ASP A 235 39.68 -2.62 15.43
N GLU A 236 40.64 -2.41 14.52
CA GLU A 236 41.82 -3.24 14.39
C GLU A 236 42.71 -2.96 15.61
N GLU A 237 42.62 -3.82 16.64
CA GLU A 237 43.63 -3.90 17.66
C GLU A 237 44.90 -4.48 17.04
N GLY A 238 45.90 -3.62 16.96
CA GLY A 238 47.21 -3.93 16.45
C GLY A 238 47.93 -4.93 17.38
N GLU A 239 48.33 -6.05 16.83
CA GLU A 239 49.34 -6.89 17.40
C GLU A 239 50.73 -6.21 17.24
N THR A 240 51.29 -5.79 18.34
CA THR A 240 52.67 -5.39 18.42
C THR A 240 53.52 -6.65 18.47
N GLU A 241 54.33 -6.84 17.42
CA GLU A 241 55.51 -7.70 17.46
C GLU A 241 56.50 -7.13 18.46
N ASP A 242 56.86 -7.91 19.46
CA ASP A 242 58.10 -7.72 20.20
C ASP A 242 59.03 -8.91 19.94
N GLY A 243 60.08 -8.62 19.21
CA GLY A 243 61.18 -9.50 18.96
C GLY A 243 62.19 -9.47 20.09
N THR A 244 62.68 -10.61 20.45
CA THR A 244 64.03 -10.82 20.98
C THR A 244 64.36 -12.29 20.84
N ASP A 245 65.17 -12.69 19.95
CA ASP A 245 66.65 -12.79 19.97
C ASP A 245 67.20 -13.79 20.97
N GLU A 246 68.14 -14.52 20.46
CA GLU A 246 69.20 -15.36 21.07
C GLU A 246 68.99 -16.87 21.14
N SER A 247 69.70 -17.52 20.21
CA SER A 247 70.97 -18.22 20.31
C SER A 247 70.98 -19.54 21.06
N GLY A 248 71.52 -20.53 20.41
CA GLY A 248 72.49 -21.36 21.05
C GLY A 248 72.36 -22.87 20.99
N ILE A 249 73.22 -23.44 20.20
CA ILE A 249 73.85 -24.76 20.18
C ILE A 249 73.14 -25.81 19.35
#